data_8c8834ffa700cf9a7867191c53117da1
#
_entry.id   8c8834ffa700cf9a7867191c53117da1
#
_cell.length_a   1.000
_cell.length_b   1.000
_cell.length_c   1.000
_cell.angle_alpha   90.00
_cell.angle_beta   90.00
_cell.angle_gamma   90.00
#
_symmetry.space_group_name_H-M   'P 1'
#
loop_
_entity.id
_entity.type
_entity.pdbx_description
1 polymer ?
#
loop_
_entity_poly.entity_id
_entity_poly.type
_entity_poly.pdbx_seq_one_letter_code
_entity_poly.pdbx_strand_id
1 'polypeptide(L)'
;MICDDVMDEKCRMLDCHVSQVYEWLYYEIRGCALDPSRMTWEEKKAYLLEHWGTRYENAANEAREALIASYGDAGKNARYAETFELSPYGRKVSVEEFRELMRP
;
A
#
# COMPACT_ATOMS: atom_id res chain seq x y z
N MET A 1 5.34 7.83 -3.61
CA MET A 1 5.12 7.37 -5.01
C MET A 1 3.62 7.10 -5.18
N ILE A 2 3.05 7.49 -6.33
CA ILE A 2 1.67 7.13 -6.70
C ILE A 2 1.63 5.62 -6.98
N CYS A 3 0.58 4.92 -6.56
CA CYS A 3 0.43 3.48 -6.77
C CYS A 3 -0.99 3.05 -7.21
N ASP A 4 -1.78 3.97 -7.76
CA ASP A 4 -3.14 3.70 -8.22
C ASP A 4 -3.20 2.56 -9.25
N ASP A 5 -2.29 2.57 -10.20
CA ASP A 5 -2.19 1.62 -11.30
C ASP A 5 -1.69 0.22 -10.90
N VAL A 6 -1.06 0.11 -9.73
CA VAL A 6 -0.52 -1.15 -9.20
C VAL A 6 -1.29 -1.71 -8.00
N MET A 7 -2.42 -1.10 -7.63
CA MET A 7 -3.19 -1.56 -6.45
C MET A 7 -3.78 -2.95 -6.63
N ASP A 8 -4.11 -3.38 -7.84
CA ASP A 8 -4.57 -4.75 -8.09
C ASP A 8 -3.47 -5.78 -7.82
N GLU A 9 -2.26 -5.51 -8.29
CA GLU A 9 -1.08 -6.34 -8.04
C GLU A 9 -0.74 -6.37 -6.55
N LYS A 10 -0.82 -5.24 -5.86
CA LYS A 10 -0.62 -5.18 -4.40
C LYS A 10 -1.64 -6.05 -3.65
N CYS A 11 -2.90 -6.02 -4.05
CA CYS A 11 -3.92 -6.90 -3.49
C CYS A 11 -3.60 -8.37 -3.77
N ARG A 12 -3.14 -8.73 -4.97
CA ARG A 12 -2.73 -10.10 -5.31
C ARG A 12 -1.53 -10.57 -4.49
N MET A 13 -0.57 -9.68 -4.25
CA MET A 13 0.57 -9.97 -3.36
C MET A 13 0.12 -10.22 -1.92
N LEU A 14 -0.80 -9.41 -1.39
CA LEU A 14 -1.38 -9.62 -0.06
C LEU A 14 -2.18 -10.93 0.02
N ASP A 15 -2.95 -11.29 -1.02
CA ASP A 15 -3.70 -12.56 -1.11
C ASP A 15 -2.79 -13.79 -1.00
N CYS A 16 -1.52 -13.70 -1.38
CA CYS A 16 -0.54 -14.77 -1.20
C CYS A 16 -0.18 -15.04 0.27
N HIS A 17 -0.41 -14.08 1.17
CA HIS A 17 -0.10 -14.21 2.60
C HIS A 17 -1.31 -14.71 3.41
N VAL A 18 -1.87 -15.86 3.02
CA VAL A 18 -3.14 -16.41 3.53
C VAL A 18 -3.19 -16.44 5.05
N SER A 19 -2.19 -17.06 5.70
CA SER A 19 -2.14 -17.20 7.16
C SER A 19 -2.06 -15.86 7.90
N GLN A 20 -1.39 -14.88 7.31
CA GLN A 20 -1.28 -13.55 7.90
C GLN A 20 -2.57 -12.75 7.72
N VAL A 21 -3.04 -12.68 6.49
CA VAL A 21 -4.08 -11.72 6.06
C VAL A 21 -5.47 -12.19 6.46
N TYR A 22 -5.79 -13.48 6.28
CA TYR A 22 -7.15 -13.98 6.47
C TYR A 22 -7.32 -14.78 7.77
N GLU A 23 -6.23 -15.34 8.32
CA GLU A 23 -6.29 -16.10 9.55
C GLU A 23 -5.92 -15.21 10.73
N TRP A 24 -4.65 -14.88 10.90
CA TRP A 24 -4.15 -14.23 12.10
C TRP A 24 -4.64 -12.79 12.27
N LEU A 25 -4.38 -11.89 11.31
CA LEU A 25 -4.77 -10.48 11.44
C LEU A 25 -6.30 -10.30 11.43
N TYR A 26 -7.02 -11.12 10.68
CA TYR A 26 -8.47 -11.10 10.71
C TYR A 26 -9.02 -11.59 12.05
N TYR A 27 -8.41 -12.63 12.63
CA TYR A 27 -8.79 -13.15 13.95
C TYR A 27 -8.61 -12.10 15.05
N GLU A 28 -7.51 -11.35 15.04
CA GLU A 28 -7.25 -10.26 15.99
C GLU A 28 -8.33 -9.17 15.94
N ILE A 29 -8.93 -8.93 14.77
CA ILE A 29 -9.95 -7.90 14.56
C ILE A 29 -11.36 -8.44 14.83
N ARG A 30 -11.67 -9.66 14.42
CA ARG A 30 -13.04 -10.21 14.38
C ARG A 30 -13.26 -11.41 15.30
N GLY A 31 -12.22 -11.95 15.90
CA GLY A 31 -12.31 -13.12 16.78
C GLY A 31 -12.58 -14.45 16.08
N CYS A 32 -12.46 -14.50 14.74
CA CYS A 32 -12.60 -15.71 13.92
C CYS A 32 -11.71 -15.63 12.69
N ALA A 33 -11.27 -16.77 12.17
CA ALA A 33 -10.56 -16.83 10.91
C ALA A 33 -11.52 -16.64 9.72
N LEU A 34 -11.05 -16.01 8.67
CA LEU A 34 -11.74 -15.89 7.40
C LEU A 34 -11.23 -16.99 6.46
N ASP A 35 -12.14 -17.72 5.83
CA ASP A 35 -11.77 -18.76 4.86
C ASP A 35 -11.73 -18.18 3.43
N PRO A 36 -10.54 -17.83 2.90
CA PRO A 36 -10.43 -17.21 1.59
C PRO A 36 -10.74 -18.19 0.44
N SER A 37 -10.80 -19.49 0.70
CA SER A 37 -11.15 -20.50 -0.33
C SER A 37 -12.60 -20.39 -0.80
N ARG A 38 -13.45 -19.75 0.01
CA ARG A 38 -14.88 -19.53 -0.27
C ARG A 38 -15.19 -18.19 -0.88
N MET A 39 -14.17 -17.33 -1.09
CA MET A 39 -14.30 -15.97 -1.60
C MET A 39 -13.94 -15.91 -3.07
N THR A 40 -14.72 -15.14 -3.83
CA THR A 40 -14.33 -14.70 -5.18
C THR A 40 -13.16 -13.73 -5.10
N TRP A 41 -12.49 -13.48 -6.24
CA TRP A 41 -11.43 -12.47 -6.29
C TRP A 41 -11.95 -11.07 -5.92
N GLU A 42 -13.14 -10.70 -6.38
CA GLU A 42 -13.78 -9.43 -6.11
C GLU A 42 -14.03 -9.23 -4.61
N GLU A 43 -14.49 -10.27 -3.92
CA GLU A 43 -14.70 -10.24 -2.46
C GLU A 43 -13.38 -10.12 -1.70
N LYS A 44 -12.35 -10.88 -2.10
CA LYS A 44 -11.00 -10.75 -1.53
C LYS A 44 -10.42 -9.36 -1.74
N LYS A 45 -10.50 -8.83 -2.96
CA LYS A 45 -10.01 -7.50 -3.30
C LYS A 45 -10.73 -6.42 -2.49
N ALA A 46 -12.05 -6.49 -2.36
CA ALA A 46 -12.82 -5.56 -1.56
C ALA A 46 -12.37 -5.58 -0.09
N TYR A 47 -12.21 -6.77 0.48
CA TYR A 47 -11.70 -6.96 1.84
C TYR A 47 -10.28 -6.37 2.00
N LEU A 48 -9.38 -6.65 1.05
CA LEU A 48 -8.01 -6.16 1.09
C LEU A 48 -7.94 -4.63 0.98
N LEU A 49 -8.75 -4.02 0.13
CA LEU A 49 -8.83 -2.57 0.00
C LEU A 49 -9.42 -1.91 1.26
N GLU A 50 -10.41 -2.51 1.88
CA GLU A 50 -10.99 -2.02 3.13
C GLU A 50 -9.96 -1.99 4.28
N HIS A 51 -9.14 -3.05 4.41
CA HIS A 51 -8.25 -3.22 5.56
C HIS A 51 -6.84 -2.68 5.34
N TRP A 52 -6.34 -2.73 4.11
CA TRP A 52 -4.99 -2.25 3.76
C TRP A 52 -5.01 -1.02 2.84
N GLY A 53 -6.01 -0.90 1.97
CA GLY A 53 -6.12 0.23 1.03
C GLY A 53 -6.15 1.58 1.74
N THR A 54 -6.80 1.66 2.88
CA THR A 54 -6.88 2.89 3.71
C THR A 54 -5.51 3.43 4.09
N ARG A 55 -4.49 2.60 4.26
CA ARG A 55 -3.10 3.05 4.56
C ARG A 55 -2.53 3.82 3.38
N TYR A 56 -2.76 3.35 2.16
CA TYR A 56 -2.30 4.01 0.94
C TYR A 56 -3.10 5.28 0.62
N GLU A 57 -4.40 5.29 0.94
CA GLU A 57 -5.23 6.50 0.84
C GLU A 57 -4.77 7.58 1.83
N ASN A 58 -4.51 7.21 3.07
CA ASN A 58 -3.99 8.13 4.08
C ASN A 58 -2.61 8.67 3.66
N ALA A 59 -1.70 7.83 3.18
CA ALA A 59 -0.40 8.26 2.68
C ALA A 59 -0.53 9.24 1.50
N ALA A 60 -1.47 9.02 0.57
CA ALA A 60 -1.74 9.94 -0.52
C ALA A 60 -2.26 11.29 -0.01
N ASN A 61 -3.14 11.29 0.99
CA ASN A 61 -3.70 12.51 1.56
C ASN A 61 -2.66 13.31 2.37
N GLU A 62 -1.87 12.63 3.19
CA GLU A 62 -0.80 13.25 4.00
C GLU A 62 0.33 13.82 3.13
N ALA A 63 0.68 13.13 2.05
CA ALA A 63 1.74 13.54 1.15
C ALA A 63 1.25 14.36 -0.06
N ARG A 64 0.00 14.87 -0.05
CA ARG A 64 -0.65 15.50 -1.21
C ARG A 64 0.18 16.60 -1.85
N GLU A 65 0.71 17.51 -1.07
CA GLU A 65 1.53 18.63 -1.58
C GLU A 65 2.80 18.12 -2.25
N ALA A 66 3.47 17.13 -1.66
CA ALA A 66 4.67 16.53 -2.25
C ALA A 66 4.35 15.74 -3.53
N LEU A 67 3.20 15.09 -3.59
CA LEU A 67 2.72 14.40 -4.80
C LEU A 67 2.44 15.41 -5.92
N ILE A 68 1.78 16.52 -5.63
CA ILE A 68 1.52 17.59 -6.62
C ILE A 68 2.85 18.18 -7.11
N ALA A 69 3.79 18.45 -6.22
CA ALA A 69 5.09 18.99 -6.59
C ALA A 69 5.89 18.04 -7.49
N SER A 70 5.74 16.73 -7.31
CA SER A 70 6.50 15.72 -8.05
C SER A 70 5.81 15.24 -9.33
N TYR A 71 4.48 15.19 -9.35
CA TYR A 71 3.68 14.55 -10.41
C TYR A 71 2.61 15.47 -11.03
N GLY A 72 2.50 16.72 -10.59
CA GLY A 72 1.52 17.67 -11.11
C GLY A 72 0.07 17.18 -10.91
N ASP A 73 -0.72 17.21 -11.99
CA ASP A 73 -2.12 16.80 -11.95
C ASP A 73 -2.33 15.33 -11.55
N ALA A 74 -1.42 14.44 -11.90
CA ALA A 74 -1.45 13.06 -11.44
C ALA A 74 -1.33 12.98 -9.92
N GLY A 75 -0.44 13.77 -9.30
CA GLY A 75 -0.32 13.86 -7.85
C GLY A 75 -1.55 14.43 -7.16
N LYS A 76 -2.22 15.40 -7.80
CA LYS A 76 -3.47 15.98 -7.29
C LYS A 76 -4.60 14.95 -7.23
N ASN A 77 -4.68 14.07 -8.23
CA ASN A 77 -5.77 13.11 -8.39
C ASN A 77 -5.45 11.71 -7.84
N ALA A 78 -4.22 11.46 -7.38
CA ALA A 78 -3.81 10.19 -6.83
C ALA A 78 -4.69 9.79 -5.63
N ARG A 79 -5.26 8.60 -5.69
CA ARG A 79 -6.03 8.01 -4.60
C ARG A 79 -5.12 7.24 -3.64
N TYR A 80 -4.13 6.56 -4.19
CA TYR A 80 -3.23 5.71 -3.42
C TYR A 80 -1.77 6.15 -3.60
N ALA A 81 -1.02 6.19 -2.50
CA ALA A 81 0.41 6.44 -2.53
C ALA A 81 1.16 5.62 -1.48
N GLU A 82 2.44 5.44 -1.71
CA GLU A 82 3.39 4.97 -0.71
C GLU A 82 4.37 6.07 -0.35
N THR A 83 4.65 6.20 0.92
CA THR A 83 5.69 7.05 1.47
C THR A 83 6.86 6.18 1.93
N PHE A 84 8.07 6.68 1.73
CA PHE A 84 9.31 6.01 2.15
C PHE A 84 10.11 6.97 3.00
N GLU A 85 10.74 6.44 4.03
CA GLU A 85 11.70 7.16 4.86
C GLU A 85 13.09 6.53 4.75
N LEU A 86 14.10 7.35 4.98
CA LEU A 86 15.47 6.83 5.05
C LEU A 86 15.63 6.02 6.33
N SER A 87 16.01 4.75 6.18
CA SER A 87 16.29 3.89 7.32
C SER A 87 17.48 4.45 8.15
N PRO A 88 17.37 4.51 9.48
CA PRO A 88 18.48 4.87 10.34
C PRO A 88 19.56 3.77 10.39
N TYR A 89 19.25 2.58 9.87
CA TYR A 89 20.12 1.40 9.87
C TYR A 89 20.73 1.19 8.47
N GLY A 90 21.96 0.71 8.45
CA GLY A 90 22.69 0.41 7.22
C GLY A 90 23.51 1.59 6.67
N ARG A 91 23.77 1.59 5.35
CA ARG A 91 24.53 2.66 4.69
C ARG A 91 23.75 3.96 4.74
N LYS A 92 24.39 5.02 5.21
CA LYS A 92 23.85 6.38 5.13
C LYS A 92 23.86 6.84 3.68
N VAL A 93 22.71 7.26 3.18
CA VAL A 93 22.53 7.88 1.85
C VAL A 93 21.94 9.28 2.02
N SER A 94 22.27 10.19 1.13
CA SER A 94 21.59 11.47 1.08
C SER A 94 20.19 11.33 0.49
N VAL A 95 19.33 12.34 0.67
CA VAL A 95 18.00 12.37 0.06
C VAL A 95 18.08 12.31 -1.47
N GLU A 96 19.10 12.97 -2.04
CA GLU A 96 19.37 12.99 -3.48
C GLU A 96 19.74 11.60 -4.00
N GLU A 97 20.68 10.91 -3.33
CA GLU A 97 21.04 9.52 -3.68
C GLU A 97 19.84 8.60 -3.56
N PHE A 98 19.02 8.76 -2.51
CA PHE A 98 17.81 7.94 -2.34
C PHE A 98 16.79 8.16 -3.46
N ARG A 99 16.56 9.43 -3.86
CA ARG A 99 15.67 9.76 -4.98
C ARG A 99 16.15 9.15 -6.29
N GLU A 100 17.46 9.16 -6.55
CA GLU A 100 18.04 8.52 -7.74
C GLU A 100 17.81 7.00 -7.73
N LEU A 101 17.99 6.34 -6.59
CA LEU A 101 17.76 4.89 -6.44
C LEU A 101 16.29 4.50 -6.64
N MET A 102 15.36 5.41 -6.32
CA MET A 102 13.92 5.17 -6.42
C MET A 102 13.31 5.63 -7.75
N ARG A 103 14.12 6.12 -8.70
CA ARG A 103 13.62 6.41 -10.05
C ARG A 103 13.34 5.12 -10.79
N PRO A 104 12.15 5.00 -11.43
CA PRO A 104 11.82 3.86 -12.28
C PRO A 104 12.69 3.81 -13.55
#